data_0cc4ba55e3bfdb00460ddeb96573a4c7
#
_entry.id   0cc4ba55e3bfdb00460ddeb96573a4c7
#
_cell.length_a   1.000
_cell.length_b   1.000
_cell.length_c   1.000
_cell.angle_alpha   90.00
_cell.angle_beta   90.00
_cell.angle_gamma   90.00
#
_symmetry.space_group_name_H-M   'P 1'
#
loop_
_entity.id
_entity.type
_entity.pdbx_description
1 polymer ?
#
loop_
_entity_poly.entity_id
_entity_poly.type
_entity_poly.pdbx_seq_one_letter_code
_entity_poly.pdbx_strand_id
1 'polypeptide(L)'
;IVNDHYLQDSQVLAEAVDFLKEIIFAPNIQAGQFEAETFQREKENLKAYLESIVEDKQTYASLALQSVYFNQSEDQKIPSFGTVAALAEETAASLAAYYQKMLAEDQVDIFVLGDVNEAELVPLFKQLPFTPREEGKAAIFYNQPIRNVIEERTEREVLAQSKLNLAYNTDIYYGDSYYFALQVFNGIFGGFPHSKLFMNVREKEHLAYYASSSIDTFRGFMTVQTGIDGKNRNQVLRLISTELENIRLGKISELEIEQTKAMLKNQYILALDNAGAWLEKEYLNQLMPQTMLTAEEWIARINAVTISEIQEVAKRLELQAIFFLEGETEND
;
A
#
# COMPACT_ATOMS: atom_id res chain seq x y z
N ILE A 1 -20.88 3.06 -13.90
CA ILE A 1 -22.05 2.81 -14.80
C ILE A 1 -23.18 3.72 -14.32
N VAL A 2 -23.84 4.40 -15.23
CA VAL A 2 -24.96 5.30 -14.91
C VAL A 2 -26.19 4.46 -14.55
N ASN A 3 -26.95 4.89 -13.55
CA ASN A 3 -28.20 4.24 -13.16
C ASN A 3 -29.22 4.36 -14.32
N ASP A 4 -29.72 3.23 -14.81
CA ASP A 4 -30.66 3.15 -15.92
C ASP A 4 -32.06 3.68 -15.54
N HIS A 5 -32.36 3.87 -14.26
CA HIS A 5 -33.60 4.47 -13.79
C HIS A 5 -33.89 5.83 -14.46
N TYR A 6 -32.88 6.57 -14.84
CA TYR A 6 -32.99 7.86 -15.53
C TYR A 6 -32.85 7.77 -17.05
N LEU A 7 -32.54 6.58 -17.56
CA LEU A 7 -32.44 6.28 -18.98
C LEU A 7 -33.67 5.46 -19.37
N GLN A 8 -34.28 5.77 -20.50
CA GLN A 8 -35.40 4.99 -21.04
C GLN A 8 -34.94 3.64 -21.63
N ASP A 9 -33.77 3.20 -21.33
CA ASP A 9 -33.11 2.01 -21.80
C ASP A 9 -32.69 1.13 -20.63
N SER A 10 -33.19 -0.11 -20.59
CA SER A 10 -32.91 -1.09 -19.52
C SER A 10 -31.72 -2.01 -19.82
N GLN A 11 -30.93 -1.73 -20.87
CA GLN A 11 -29.83 -2.59 -21.32
C GLN A 11 -28.42 -2.06 -20.95
N VAL A 12 -28.33 -0.95 -20.24
CA VAL A 12 -27.06 -0.27 -19.93
C VAL A 12 -26.04 -1.20 -19.24
N LEU A 13 -26.50 -2.09 -18.36
CA LEU A 13 -25.62 -3.06 -17.71
C LEU A 13 -25.07 -4.10 -18.71
N ALA A 14 -25.94 -4.64 -19.56
CA ALA A 14 -25.52 -5.61 -20.59
C ALA A 14 -24.53 -4.97 -21.58
N GLU A 15 -24.82 -3.76 -22.06
CA GLU A 15 -23.93 -3.00 -22.94
C GLU A 15 -22.59 -2.70 -22.27
N ALA A 16 -22.56 -2.38 -20.98
CA ALA A 16 -21.33 -2.17 -20.23
C ALA A 16 -20.49 -3.46 -20.11
N VAL A 17 -21.12 -4.62 -19.89
CA VAL A 17 -20.43 -5.92 -19.88
C VAL A 17 -19.92 -6.29 -21.27
N ASP A 18 -20.69 -6.04 -22.34
CA ASP A 18 -20.25 -6.26 -23.70
C ASP A 18 -19.07 -5.36 -24.07
N PHE A 19 -19.09 -4.10 -23.63
CA PHE A 19 -17.95 -3.19 -23.81
C PHE A 19 -16.70 -3.67 -23.07
N LEU A 20 -16.83 -4.15 -21.82
CA LEU A 20 -15.73 -4.76 -21.09
C LEU A 20 -15.19 -6.01 -21.82
N LYS A 21 -16.10 -6.84 -22.35
CA LYS A 21 -15.74 -8.01 -23.15
C LYS A 21 -14.93 -7.63 -24.38
N GLU A 22 -15.35 -6.59 -25.10
CA GLU A 22 -14.64 -6.09 -26.28
C GLU A 22 -13.22 -5.62 -25.90
N ILE A 23 -13.08 -4.78 -24.86
CA ILE A 23 -11.77 -4.28 -24.40
C ILE A 23 -10.84 -5.43 -23.99
N ILE A 24 -11.35 -6.40 -23.25
CA ILE A 24 -10.53 -7.48 -22.66
C ILE A 24 -10.19 -8.54 -23.73
N PHE A 25 -11.13 -8.96 -24.55
CA PHE A 25 -10.95 -10.11 -25.43
C PHE A 25 -10.73 -9.77 -26.90
N ALA A 26 -10.93 -8.50 -27.30
CA ALA A 26 -10.63 -8.00 -28.62
C ALA A 26 -9.68 -6.79 -28.59
N PRO A 27 -8.54 -6.88 -27.86
CA PRO A 27 -7.57 -5.80 -27.82
C PRO A 27 -6.99 -5.53 -29.21
N ASN A 28 -6.39 -4.35 -29.41
CA ASN A 28 -5.75 -3.97 -30.68
C ASN A 28 -4.43 -4.75 -30.89
N ILE A 29 -4.58 -6.07 -31.08
CA ILE A 29 -3.48 -6.99 -31.39
C ILE A 29 -3.64 -7.49 -32.81
N GLN A 30 -2.64 -7.28 -33.64
CA GLN A 30 -2.59 -7.74 -35.03
C GLN A 30 -1.29 -8.51 -35.28
N ALA A 31 -1.37 -9.67 -35.92
CA ALA A 31 -0.22 -10.52 -36.19
C ALA A 31 0.65 -10.84 -34.93
N GLY A 32 0.01 -11.01 -33.77
CA GLY A 32 0.66 -11.36 -32.51
C GLY A 32 1.36 -10.20 -31.80
N GLN A 33 1.09 -8.96 -32.13
CA GLN A 33 1.64 -7.76 -31.48
C GLN A 33 0.62 -6.66 -31.35
N PHE A 34 0.76 -5.82 -30.32
CA PHE A 34 0.00 -4.59 -30.20
C PHE A 34 0.34 -3.62 -31.35
N GLU A 35 -0.60 -2.74 -31.70
CA GLU A 35 -0.38 -1.72 -32.71
C GLU A 35 0.86 -0.87 -32.35
N ALA A 36 1.81 -0.76 -33.31
CA ALA A 36 3.16 -0.28 -33.04
C ALA A 36 3.24 1.18 -32.57
N GLU A 37 2.43 2.06 -33.16
CA GLU A 37 2.44 3.48 -32.82
C GLU A 37 1.86 3.70 -31.42
N THR A 38 0.76 3.04 -31.09
CA THR A 38 0.14 3.08 -29.77
C THR A 38 1.09 2.50 -28.70
N PHE A 39 1.70 1.33 -28.97
CA PHE A 39 2.65 0.75 -28.05
C PHE A 39 3.83 1.68 -27.77
N GLN A 40 4.41 2.29 -28.81
CA GLN A 40 5.55 3.19 -28.64
C GLN A 40 5.18 4.44 -27.82
N ARG A 41 4.03 5.04 -28.11
CA ARG A 41 3.51 6.19 -27.36
C ARG A 41 3.29 5.86 -25.88
N GLU A 42 2.64 4.73 -25.58
CA GLU A 42 2.37 4.33 -24.20
C GLU A 42 3.67 3.91 -23.46
N LYS A 43 4.64 3.31 -24.17
CA LYS A 43 5.95 3.03 -23.64
C LYS A 43 6.71 4.31 -23.27
N GLU A 44 6.65 5.35 -24.10
CA GLU A 44 7.23 6.66 -23.81
C GLU A 44 6.54 7.37 -22.64
N ASN A 45 5.20 7.31 -22.60
CA ASN A 45 4.43 7.85 -21.48
C ASN A 45 4.77 7.17 -20.16
N LEU A 46 4.85 5.84 -20.14
CA LEU A 46 5.23 5.10 -18.95
C LEU A 46 6.68 5.39 -18.54
N LYS A 47 7.59 5.48 -19.51
CA LYS A 47 8.98 5.85 -19.23
C LYS A 47 9.06 7.23 -18.57
N ALA A 48 8.39 8.23 -19.12
CA ALA A 48 8.37 9.59 -18.54
C ALA A 48 7.77 9.59 -17.12
N TYR A 49 6.72 8.79 -16.88
CA TYR A 49 6.17 8.61 -15.53
C TYR A 49 7.18 7.98 -14.57
N LEU A 50 7.87 6.90 -14.96
CA LEU A 50 8.87 6.23 -14.13
C LEU A 50 10.07 7.15 -13.82
N GLU A 51 10.49 7.96 -14.79
CA GLU A 51 11.54 8.95 -14.61
C GLU A 51 11.10 10.07 -13.65
N SER A 52 9.84 10.51 -13.72
CA SER A 52 9.30 11.54 -12.83
C SER A 52 9.24 11.13 -11.35
N ILE A 53 9.15 9.83 -11.05
CA ILE A 53 9.17 9.31 -9.67
C ILE A 53 10.47 9.68 -8.95
N VAL A 54 11.60 9.70 -9.67
CA VAL A 54 12.91 10.06 -9.12
C VAL A 54 12.97 11.56 -8.74
N GLU A 55 12.14 12.40 -9.38
CA GLU A 55 12.05 13.83 -9.06
C GLU A 55 11.29 14.06 -7.75
N ASP A 56 10.29 13.25 -7.43
CA ASP A 56 9.66 13.22 -6.09
C ASP A 56 10.56 12.50 -5.10
N LYS A 57 11.42 13.27 -4.43
CA LYS A 57 12.41 12.73 -3.49
C LYS A 57 11.84 11.97 -2.31
N GLN A 58 10.58 12.22 -1.93
CA GLN A 58 9.93 11.43 -0.88
C GLN A 58 9.51 10.05 -1.41
N THR A 59 8.91 10.00 -2.57
CA THR A 59 8.55 8.74 -3.23
C THR A 59 9.81 7.93 -3.54
N TYR A 60 10.84 8.56 -4.11
CA TYR A 60 12.14 7.94 -4.34
C TYR A 60 12.73 7.31 -3.07
N ALA A 61 12.81 8.08 -1.98
CA ALA A 61 13.36 7.60 -0.71
C ALA A 61 12.54 6.45 -0.11
N SER A 62 11.22 6.43 -0.34
CA SER A 62 10.34 5.33 0.10
C SER A 62 10.59 4.04 -0.68
N LEU A 63 10.74 4.12 -2.00
CA LEU A 63 11.09 2.99 -2.86
C LEU A 63 12.50 2.47 -2.59
N ALA A 64 13.45 3.37 -2.38
CA ALA A 64 14.81 3.01 -2.02
C ALA A 64 14.86 2.29 -0.66
N LEU A 65 14.11 2.76 0.36
CA LEU A 65 13.96 2.05 1.63
C LEU A 65 13.40 0.64 1.43
N GLN A 66 12.34 0.48 0.62
CA GLN A 66 11.77 -0.84 0.35
C GLN A 66 12.80 -1.77 -0.31
N SER A 67 13.59 -1.26 -1.27
CA SER A 67 14.65 -2.05 -1.91
C SER A 67 15.75 -2.49 -0.94
N VAL A 68 16.05 -1.68 0.10
CA VAL A 68 17.00 -2.04 1.17
C VAL A 68 16.37 -3.06 2.11
N TYR A 69 15.11 -2.86 2.51
CA TYR A 69 14.41 -3.76 3.43
C TYR A 69 14.21 -5.14 2.81
N PHE A 70 13.73 -5.20 1.55
CA PHE A 70 13.45 -6.44 0.82
C PHE A 70 14.63 -6.91 -0.06
N ASN A 71 15.87 -6.56 0.27
CA ASN A 71 17.04 -6.83 -0.60
C ASN A 71 17.29 -8.31 -0.93
N GLN A 72 16.70 -9.24 -0.15
CA GLN A 72 16.80 -10.68 -0.39
C GLN A 72 15.65 -11.24 -1.24
N SER A 73 14.65 -10.44 -1.58
CA SER A 73 13.52 -10.85 -2.41
C SER A 73 13.54 -10.11 -3.74
N GLU A 74 13.72 -10.83 -4.83
CA GLU A 74 13.72 -10.23 -6.16
C GLU A 74 12.39 -9.55 -6.49
N ASP A 75 11.27 -10.12 -6.07
CA ASP A 75 9.93 -9.61 -6.37
C ASP A 75 9.52 -8.45 -5.45
N GLN A 76 9.84 -8.54 -4.15
CA GLN A 76 9.38 -7.53 -3.16
C GLN A 76 10.17 -6.23 -3.20
N LYS A 77 11.41 -6.25 -3.70
CA LYS A 77 12.25 -5.06 -3.81
C LYS A 77 11.90 -4.17 -5.00
N ILE A 78 11.18 -4.70 -5.99
CA ILE A 78 10.80 -4.01 -7.22
C ILE A 78 9.40 -3.39 -7.04
N PRO A 79 9.18 -2.12 -7.41
CA PRO A 79 7.85 -1.53 -7.41
C PRO A 79 6.89 -2.25 -8.37
N SER A 80 5.61 -2.32 -8.05
CA SER A 80 4.59 -2.98 -8.88
C SER A 80 4.45 -2.36 -10.29
N PHE A 81 4.84 -1.11 -10.47
CA PHE A 81 4.86 -0.44 -11.78
C PHE A 81 6.15 -0.70 -12.58
N GLY A 82 7.07 -1.52 -12.08
CA GLY A 82 8.31 -1.88 -12.77
C GLY A 82 9.42 -0.85 -12.70
N THR A 83 10.37 -0.95 -13.61
CA THR A 83 11.54 -0.08 -13.71
C THR A 83 11.77 0.39 -15.14
N VAL A 84 12.47 1.51 -15.34
CA VAL A 84 12.86 2.00 -16.68
C VAL A 84 13.70 0.96 -17.43
N ALA A 85 14.57 0.23 -16.71
CA ALA A 85 15.41 -0.82 -17.31
C ALA A 85 14.57 -1.99 -17.84
N ALA A 86 13.62 -2.49 -17.05
CA ALA A 86 12.72 -3.55 -17.49
C ALA A 86 11.83 -3.09 -18.64
N LEU A 87 11.28 -1.87 -18.57
CA LEU A 87 10.47 -1.30 -19.64
C LEU A 87 11.23 -1.19 -20.97
N ALA A 88 12.55 -0.91 -20.93
CA ALA A 88 13.36 -0.78 -22.13
C ALA A 88 13.37 -2.08 -22.97
N GLU A 89 13.37 -3.23 -22.32
CA GLU A 89 13.40 -4.57 -22.95
C GLU A 89 12.05 -4.98 -23.58
N GLU A 90 10.92 -4.35 -23.15
CA GLU A 90 9.60 -4.73 -23.61
C GLU A 90 9.32 -4.31 -25.05
N THR A 91 8.67 -5.19 -25.79
CA THR A 91 8.25 -5.00 -27.17
C THR A 91 6.73 -5.16 -27.31
N ALA A 92 6.14 -4.67 -28.41
CA ALA A 92 4.74 -4.86 -28.71
C ALA A 92 4.34 -6.36 -28.79
N ALA A 93 5.26 -7.21 -29.21
CA ALA A 93 5.07 -8.66 -29.29
C ALA A 93 5.18 -9.33 -27.91
N SER A 94 6.20 -8.98 -27.08
CA SER A 94 6.35 -9.53 -25.73
C SER A 94 5.14 -9.18 -24.86
N LEU A 95 4.68 -7.93 -24.91
CA LEU A 95 3.50 -7.48 -24.18
C LEU A 95 2.23 -8.21 -24.65
N ALA A 96 2.03 -8.40 -25.95
CA ALA A 96 0.88 -9.14 -26.49
C ALA A 96 0.90 -10.61 -26.04
N ALA A 97 2.07 -11.27 -26.06
CA ALA A 97 2.22 -12.65 -25.59
C ALA A 97 1.92 -12.77 -24.09
N TYR A 98 2.41 -11.82 -23.28
CA TYR A 98 2.14 -11.80 -21.84
C TYR A 98 0.63 -11.55 -21.55
N TYR A 99 0.00 -10.62 -22.28
CA TYR A 99 -1.44 -10.36 -22.17
C TYR A 99 -2.29 -11.61 -22.43
N GLN A 100 -1.96 -12.36 -23.49
CA GLN A 100 -2.64 -13.62 -23.78
C GLN A 100 -2.42 -14.68 -22.70
N LYS A 101 -1.20 -14.77 -22.18
CA LYS A 101 -0.88 -15.66 -21.05
C LYS A 101 -1.67 -15.30 -19.80
N MET A 102 -1.69 -14.03 -19.42
CA MET A 102 -2.47 -13.51 -18.29
C MET A 102 -3.96 -13.89 -18.43
N LEU A 103 -4.58 -13.66 -19.60
CA LEU A 103 -5.99 -14.02 -19.83
C LEU A 103 -6.24 -15.52 -19.76
N ALA A 104 -5.25 -16.36 -20.04
CA ALA A 104 -5.38 -17.82 -20.03
C ALA A 104 -5.11 -18.45 -18.66
N GLU A 105 -4.18 -17.89 -17.88
CA GLU A 105 -3.60 -18.55 -16.69
C GLU A 105 -3.93 -17.87 -15.37
N ASP A 106 -4.06 -16.51 -15.34
CA ASP A 106 -4.23 -15.79 -14.09
C ASP A 106 -5.64 -15.99 -13.51
N GLN A 107 -5.73 -16.05 -12.19
CA GLN A 107 -7.02 -16.04 -11.50
C GLN A 107 -7.76 -14.73 -11.79
N VAL A 108 -9.07 -14.83 -12.02
CA VAL A 108 -9.94 -13.69 -12.28
C VAL A 108 -11.10 -13.72 -11.29
N ASP A 109 -11.17 -12.70 -10.46
CA ASP A 109 -12.27 -12.48 -9.52
C ASP A 109 -13.06 -11.23 -9.95
N ILE A 110 -14.37 -11.35 -10.05
CA ILE A 110 -15.25 -10.27 -10.49
C ILE A 110 -16.18 -9.88 -9.34
N PHE A 111 -16.02 -8.65 -8.87
CA PHE A 111 -16.87 -8.06 -7.84
C PHE A 111 -17.71 -6.94 -8.44
N VAL A 112 -19.01 -6.98 -8.18
CA VAL A 112 -19.95 -5.97 -8.65
C VAL A 112 -20.69 -5.38 -7.46
N LEU A 113 -20.66 -4.06 -7.34
CA LEU A 113 -21.39 -3.31 -6.33
C LEU A 113 -22.33 -2.32 -7.00
N GLY A 114 -23.60 -2.35 -6.64
CA GLY A 114 -24.60 -1.43 -7.16
C GLY A 114 -26.03 -1.92 -6.93
N ASP A 115 -26.99 -1.19 -7.46
CA ASP A 115 -28.40 -1.59 -7.51
C ASP A 115 -28.59 -2.57 -8.68
N VAL A 116 -28.23 -3.83 -8.45
CA VAL A 116 -28.19 -4.88 -9.48
C VAL A 116 -28.86 -6.15 -8.97
N ASN A 117 -29.46 -6.89 -9.90
CA ASN A 117 -30.07 -8.19 -9.62
C ASN A 117 -29.07 -9.30 -9.97
N GLU A 118 -28.69 -10.12 -9.00
CA GLU A 118 -27.76 -11.23 -9.19
C GLU A 118 -28.20 -12.20 -10.28
N ALA A 119 -29.53 -12.49 -10.38
CA ALA A 119 -30.08 -13.39 -11.39
C ALA A 119 -29.91 -12.88 -12.84
N GLU A 120 -29.81 -11.57 -13.03
CA GLU A 120 -29.53 -10.94 -14.31
C GLU A 120 -28.03 -10.80 -14.56
N LEU A 121 -27.28 -10.52 -13.52
CA LEU A 121 -25.84 -10.22 -13.55
C LEU A 121 -24.99 -11.46 -13.85
N VAL A 122 -25.24 -12.56 -13.16
CA VAL A 122 -24.45 -13.78 -13.31
C VAL A 122 -24.43 -14.33 -14.73
N PRO A 123 -25.57 -14.39 -15.48
CA PRO A 123 -25.56 -14.82 -16.88
C PRO A 123 -24.71 -13.91 -17.80
N LEU A 124 -24.68 -12.59 -17.54
CA LEU A 124 -23.88 -11.65 -18.34
C LEU A 124 -22.38 -11.92 -18.19
N PHE A 125 -21.89 -12.08 -16.96
CA PHE A 125 -20.48 -12.38 -16.73
C PHE A 125 -20.06 -13.79 -17.14
N LYS A 126 -20.96 -14.77 -17.09
CA LYS A 126 -20.71 -16.14 -17.60
C LYS A 126 -20.50 -16.19 -19.12
N GLN A 127 -20.88 -15.17 -19.86
CA GLN A 127 -20.64 -15.05 -21.30
C GLN A 127 -19.21 -14.57 -21.62
N LEU A 128 -18.45 -14.11 -20.64
CA LEU A 128 -17.05 -13.74 -20.85
C LEU A 128 -16.24 -15.01 -21.18
N PRO A 129 -15.45 -15.01 -22.25
CA PRO A 129 -14.79 -16.20 -22.76
C PRO A 129 -13.52 -16.57 -21.98
N PHE A 130 -13.57 -16.51 -20.65
CA PHE A 130 -12.51 -17.03 -19.82
C PHE A 130 -12.47 -18.57 -19.89
N THR A 131 -11.29 -19.12 -20.07
CA THR A 131 -11.10 -20.57 -20.03
C THR A 131 -11.17 -21.05 -18.57
N PRO A 132 -11.77 -22.24 -18.30
CA PRO A 132 -11.68 -22.87 -16.99
C PRO A 132 -10.20 -23.08 -16.60
N ARG A 133 -9.88 -22.75 -15.36
CA ARG A 133 -8.52 -22.88 -14.81
C ARG A 133 -8.59 -23.42 -13.38
N GLU A 134 -7.49 -24.02 -12.93
CA GLU A 134 -7.40 -24.45 -11.54
C GLU A 134 -7.29 -23.24 -10.63
N GLU A 135 -8.03 -23.24 -9.52
CA GLU A 135 -7.92 -22.21 -8.49
C GLU A 135 -6.53 -22.29 -7.85
N GLY A 136 -5.68 -21.33 -8.18
CA GLY A 136 -4.37 -21.17 -7.54
C GLY A 136 -4.55 -20.60 -6.14
N LYS A 137 -3.82 -21.13 -5.15
CA LYS A 137 -3.68 -20.46 -3.86
C LYS A 137 -2.60 -19.39 -3.97
N ALA A 138 -2.99 -18.15 -4.25
CA ALA A 138 -2.07 -17.02 -4.17
C ALA A 138 -1.57 -16.87 -2.72
N ALA A 139 -0.28 -16.63 -2.53
CA ALA A 139 0.25 -16.24 -1.24
C ALA A 139 -0.22 -14.80 -0.94
N ILE A 140 -1.11 -14.65 0.04
CA ILE A 140 -1.65 -13.35 0.44
C ILE A 140 -0.61 -12.56 1.25
N PHE A 141 0.21 -13.26 2.03
CA PHE A 141 1.20 -12.67 2.91
C PHE A 141 2.62 -12.95 2.43
N TYR A 142 3.47 -11.95 2.59
CA TYR A 142 4.91 -12.10 2.45
C TYR A 142 5.58 -11.92 3.81
N ASN A 143 6.32 -12.93 4.25
CA ASN A 143 7.09 -12.88 5.49
C ASN A 143 8.56 -12.60 5.17
N GLN A 144 9.03 -11.39 5.56
CA GLN A 144 10.43 -11.03 5.48
C GLN A 144 11.18 -11.59 6.70
N PRO A 145 12.20 -12.46 6.51
CA PRO A 145 13.00 -12.94 7.63
C PRO A 145 13.67 -11.79 8.38
N ILE A 146 13.58 -11.82 9.73
CA ILE A 146 14.25 -10.86 10.59
C ILE A 146 15.78 -11.09 10.51
N ARG A 147 16.52 -9.99 10.39
CA ARG A 147 17.99 -10.00 10.35
C ARG A 147 18.56 -9.44 11.64
N ASN A 148 19.72 -9.98 12.04
CA ASN A 148 20.45 -9.50 13.22
C ASN A 148 21.25 -8.20 12.94
N VAL A 149 21.17 -7.68 11.72
CA VAL A 149 21.89 -6.47 11.26
C VAL A 149 20.91 -5.50 10.65
N ILE A 150 21.00 -4.24 11.03
CA ILE A 150 20.26 -3.16 10.39
C ILE A 150 20.97 -2.82 9.07
N GLU A 151 20.29 -2.94 7.97
CA GLU A 151 20.81 -2.52 6.66
C GLU A 151 20.67 -1.02 6.52
N GLU A 152 21.77 -0.35 6.24
CA GLU A 152 21.76 1.10 6.06
C GLU A 152 22.32 1.47 4.68
N ARG A 153 21.61 2.37 3.98
CA ARG A 153 22.04 2.96 2.71
C ARG A 153 21.90 4.47 2.78
N THR A 154 22.99 5.16 2.45
CA THR A 154 23.00 6.63 2.31
C THR A 154 23.32 7.00 0.88
N GLU A 155 22.54 7.91 0.34
CA GLU A 155 22.78 8.55 -0.95
C GLU A 155 22.83 10.05 -0.77
N ARG A 156 23.57 10.75 -1.64
CA ARG A 156 23.75 12.18 -1.59
C ARG A 156 23.27 12.82 -2.87
N GLU A 157 22.56 13.91 -2.72
CA GLU A 157 22.02 14.66 -3.85
C GLU A 157 21.88 16.14 -3.47
N VAL A 158 21.92 17.02 -4.47
CA VAL A 158 21.63 18.44 -4.26
C VAL A 158 20.14 18.61 -3.99
N LEU A 159 19.77 18.77 -2.74
CA LEU A 159 18.39 19.00 -2.32
C LEU A 159 18.32 19.80 -1.02
N ALA A 160 17.28 20.60 -0.91
CA ALA A 160 17.08 21.48 0.26
C ALA A 160 16.65 20.72 1.53
N GLN A 161 16.17 19.49 1.41
CA GLN A 161 15.61 18.73 2.53
C GLN A 161 15.96 17.26 2.41
N SER A 162 16.79 16.77 3.33
CA SER A 162 17.14 15.34 3.44
C SER A 162 15.91 14.48 3.79
N LYS A 163 15.91 13.22 3.31
CA LYS A 163 14.88 12.22 3.63
C LYS A 163 15.49 11.11 4.46
N LEU A 164 14.99 10.93 5.67
CA LEU A 164 15.38 9.85 6.55
C LEU A 164 14.18 8.92 6.76
N ASN A 165 14.28 7.73 6.18
CA ASN A 165 13.24 6.72 6.22
C ASN A 165 13.75 5.46 6.94
N LEU A 166 12.90 4.88 7.78
CA LEU A 166 13.21 3.67 8.56
C LEU A 166 12.17 2.60 8.26
N ALA A 167 12.58 1.33 8.24
CA ALA A 167 11.67 0.19 8.13
C ALA A 167 11.86 -0.78 9.30
N TYR A 168 10.74 -1.10 9.94
CA TYR A 168 10.65 -2.04 11.05
C TYR A 168 9.90 -3.29 10.62
N ASN A 169 10.39 -4.46 11.00
CA ASN A 169 9.56 -5.66 10.97
C ASN A 169 8.53 -5.57 12.11
N THR A 170 7.28 -5.96 11.85
CA THR A 170 6.22 -5.98 12.86
C THR A 170 5.84 -7.39 13.27
N ASP A 171 6.04 -8.36 12.38
CA ASP A 171 5.56 -9.74 12.52
C ASP A 171 4.08 -9.81 12.92
N ILE A 172 3.27 -8.88 12.39
CA ILE A 172 1.83 -8.79 12.60
C ILE A 172 1.16 -8.58 11.25
N TYR A 173 0.26 -9.49 10.91
CA TYR A 173 -0.42 -9.54 9.62
C TYR A 173 -1.90 -9.22 9.74
N TYR A 174 -2.54 -8.95 8.61
CA TYR A 174 -3.98 -8.74 8.54
C TYR A 174 -4.71 -9.98 9.07
N GLY A 175 -5.65 -9.77 10.02
CA GLY A 175 -6.38 -10.83 10.68
C GLY A 175 -5.72 -11.45 11.91
N ASP A 176 -4.47 -11.10 12.23
CA ASP A 176 -3.80 -11.53 13.45
C ASP A 176 -4.47 -10.98 14.72
N SER A 177 -4.23 -11.64 15.84
CA SER A 177 -4.76 -11.22 17.14
C SER A 177 -4.34 -9.81 17.55
N TYR A 178 -3.15 -9.37 17.14
CA TYR A 178 -2.61 -8.03 17.41
C TYR A 178 -2.88 -7.01 16.29
N TYR A 179 -3.61 -7.37 15.22
CA TYR A 179 -3.90 -6.47 14.11
C TYR A 179 -4.51 -5.13 14.55
N PHE A 180 -5.55 -5.17 15.39
CA PHE A 180 -6.21 -3.94 15.87
C PHE A 180 -5.32 -3.13 16.81
N ALA A 181 -4.51 -3.81 17.63
CA ALA A 181 -3.52 -3.15 18.48
C ALA A 181 -2.42 -2.46 17.65
N LEU A 182 -2.01 -3.06 16.52
CA LEU A 182 -1.06 -2.46 15.57
C LEU A 182 -1.65 -1.20 14.91
N GLN A 183 -2.94 -1.19 14.56
CA GLN A 183 -3.61 0.01 14.03
C GLN A 183 -3.59 1.16 15.04
N VAL A 184 -3.94 0.87 16.30
CA VAL A 184 -3.93 1.88 17.37
C VAL A 184 -2.49 2.31 17.69
N PHE A 185 -1.55 1.37 17.78
CA PHE A 185 -0.12 1.68 17.96
C PHE A 185 0.37 2.64 16.87
N ASN A 186 0.14 2.33 15.59
CA ASN A 186 0.57 3.18 14.48
C ASN A 186 -0.03 4.59 14.58
N GLY A 187 -1.32 4.70 14.92
CA GLY A 187 -1.98 5.99 15.10
C GLY A 187 -1.35 6.85 16.21
N ILE A 188 -0.98 6.23 17.33
CA ILE A 188 -0.27 6.89 18.45
C ILE A 188 1.18 7.22 18.08
N PHE A 189 1.86 6.32 17.36
CA PHE A 189 3.28 6.48 17.06
C PHE A 189 3.53 7.56 16.01
N GLY A 190 2.94 7.44 14.81
CA GLY A 190 3.19 8.37 13.70
C GLY A 190 2.07 8.50 12.66
N GLY A 191 0.94 7.78 12.82
CA GLY A 191 -0.12 7.71 11.82
C GLY A 191 -1.06 8.92 11.77
N PHE A 192 -1.08 9.76 12.81
CA PHE A 192 -1.99 10.90 12.93
C PHE A 192 -1.29 12.19 13.34
N PRO A 193 -1.92 13.38 13.13
CA PRO A 193 -1.35 14.68 13.54
C PRO A 193 -1.14 14.85 15.04
N HIS A 194 -1.80 14.07 15.89
CA HIS A 194 -1.59 14.06 17.35
C HIS A 194 -0.58 12.99 17.82
N SER A 195 0.04 12.27 16.88
CA SER A 195 0.99 11.19 17.17
C SER A 195 2.28 11.69 17.82
N LYS A 196 2.97 10.79 18.52
CA LYS A 196 4.23 11.10 19.21
C LYS A 196 5.31 11.62 18.25
N LEU A 197 5.45 11.04 17.06
CA LEU A 197 6.43 11.51 16.08
C LEU A 197 6.07 12.92 15.58
N PHE A 198 4.82 13.17 15.25
CA PHE A 198 4.39 14.48 14.79
C PHE A 198 4.58 15.54 15.89
N MET A 199 4.08 15.27 17.10
CA MET A 199 4.10 16.24 18.20
C MET A 199 5.51 16.48 18.76
N ASN A 200 6.34 15.43 18.90
CA ASN A 200 7.65 15.57 19.53
C ASN A 200 8.77 15.88 18.56
N VAL A 201 8.79 15.28 17.35
CA VAL A 201 9.89 15.51 16.38
C VAL A 201 9.63 16.78 15.56
N ARG A 202 8.39 16.99 15.09
CA ARG A 202 8.04 18.13 14.25
C ARG A 202 7.68 19.36 15.06
N GLU A 203 6.65 19.28 15.94
CA GLU A 203 6.07 20.46 16.57
C GLU A 203 6.91 20.98 17.75
N LYS A 204 7.42 20.10 18.60
CA LYS A 204 8.15 20.51 19.81
C LYS A 204 9.62 20.79 19.55
N GLU A 205 10.32 19.85 18.90
CA GLU A 205 11.77 19.96 18.68
C GLU A 205 12.13 20.66 17.36
N HIS A 206 11.15 20.86 16.47
CA HIS A 206 11.31 21.52 15.16
C HIS A 206 12.42 20.90 14.30
N LEU A 207 12.63 19.57 14.42
CA LEU A 207 13.72 18.86 13.72
C LEU A 207 13.29 18.26 12.38
N ALA A 208 11.99 18.19 12.12
CA ALA A 208 11.44 17.66 10.89
C ALA A 208 10.31 18.54 10.35
N TYR A 209 10.22 18.61 9.04
CA TYR A 209 9.10 19.27 8.34
C TYR A 209 7.85 18.36 8.36
N TYR A 210 8.07 17.05 8.32
CA TYR A 210 7.07 16.02 8.56
C TYR A 210 7.73 14.83 9.23
N ALA A 211 6.93 14.11 10.02
CA ALA A 211 7.31 12.85 10.64
C ALA A 211 6.05 12.00 10.75
N SER A 212 6.05 10.85 10.09
CA SER A 212 4.89 9.96 10.03
C SER A 212 5.29 8.50 10.02
N SER A 213 4.36 7.61 10.35
CA SER A 213 4.51 6.17 10.20
C SER A 213 3.33 5.56 9.45
N SER A 214 3.59 4.48 8.73
CA SER A 214 2.58 3.69 8.04
C SER A 214 2.89 2.20 8.18
N ILE A 215 1.86 1.36 8.12
CA ILE A 215 1.96 -0.09 8.29
C ILE A 215 1.49 -0.80 7.02
N ASP A 216 2.17 -1.89 6.69
CA ASP A 216 1.76 -2.84 5.67
C ASP A 216 1.57 -4.21 6.34
N THR A 217 0.31 -4.58 6.52
CA THR A 217 -0.06 -5.80 7.23
C THR A 217 -0.10 -7.04 6.33
N PHE A 218 0.15 -6.90 5.02
CA PHE A 218 0.32 -8.03 4.12
C PHE A 218 1.78 -8.44 4.01
N ARG A 219 2.71 -7.51 4.24
CA ARG A 219 4.16 -7.76 4.23
C ARG A 219 4.79 -7.67 5.63
N GLY A 220 3.97 -7.47 6.68
CA GLY A 220 4.40 -7.50 8.08
C GLY A 220 5.46 -6.45 8.43
N PHE A 221 5.39 -5.24 7.87
CA PHE A 221 6.36 -4.19 8.17
C PHE A 221 5.71 -2.81 8.37
N MET A 222 6.46 -1.94 9.03
CA MET A 222 6.11 -0.55 9.26
C MET A 222 7.22 0.36 8.74
N THR A 223 6.85 1.48 8.14
CA THR A 223 7.80 2.52 7.75
C THR A 223 7.63 3.76 8.61
N VAL A 224 8.75 4.45 8.90
CA VAL A 224 8.77 5.81 9.41
C VAL A 224 9.43 6.68 8.36
N GLN A 225 8.81 7.82 8.05
CA GLN A 225 9.26 8.75 7.03
C GLN A 225 9.41 10.14 7.63
N THR A 226 10.56 10.77 7.38
CA THR A 226 10.83 12.12 7.86
C THR A 226 11.53 12.96 6.80
N GLY A 227 11.18 14.26 6.75
CA GLY A 227 11.92 15.27 6.00
C GLY A 227 12.67 16.18 6.97
N ILE A 228 13.99 16.20 6.92
CA ILE A 228 14.84 16.82 7.94
C ILE A 228 15.96 17.67 7.31
N ASP A 229 16.60 18.52 8.13
CA ASP A 229 17.93 19.03 7.83
C ASP A 229 18.95 17.89 8.07
N GLY A 230 19.86 17.63 7.13
CA GLY A 230 20.80 16.50 7.18
C GLY A 230 21.62 16.43 8.45
N LYS A 231 22.05 17.59 8.98
CA LYS A 231 22.79 17.68 10.26
C LYS A 231 22.02 17.13 11.46
N ASN A 232 20.69 17.07 11.40
CA ASN A 232 19.82 16.61 12.48
C ASN A 232 19.59 15.09 12.48
N ARG A 233 20.11 14.34 11.49
CA ARG A 233 19.91 12.89 11.31
C ARG A 233 20.00 12.11 12.62
N ASN A 234 21.11 12.25 13.33
CA ASN A 234 21.36 11.46 14.56
C ASN A 234 20.43 11.85 15.71
N GLN A 235 20.01 13.10 15.77
CA GLN A 235 19.06 13.56 16.79
C GLN A 235 17.66 13.02 16.51
N VAL A 236 17.22 13.05 15.24
CA VAL A 236 15.92 12.51 14.81
C VAL A 236 15.86 11.00 15.03
N LEU A 237 16.90 10.24 14.69
CA LEU A 237 16.98 8.80 14.96
C LEU A 237 16.82 8.50 16.47
N ARG A 238 17.50 9.27 17.32
CA ARG A 238 17.36 9.11 18.79
C ARG A 238 15.94 9.42 19.25
N LEU A 239 15.31 10.46 18.74
CA LEU A 239 13.93 10.81 19.12
C LEU A 239 12.94 9.74 18.70
N ILE A 240 13.02 9.25 17.45
CA ILE A 240 12.17 8.16 16.96
C ILE A 240 12.31 6.93 17.87
N SER A 241 13.54 6.55 18.21
CA SER A 241 13.82 5.43 19.12
C SER A 241 13.28 5.69 20.53
N THR A 242 13.41 6.93 21.03
CA THR A 242 12.89 7.33 22.35
C THR A 242 11.37 7.25 22.41
N GLU A 243 10.68 7.70 21.36
CA GLU A 243 9.22 7.63 21.34
C GLU A 243 8.71 6.20 21.23
N LEU A 244 9.38 5.33 20.47
CA LEU A 244 9.09 3.91 20.46
C LEU A 244 9.28 3.30 21.86
N GLU A 245 10.39 3.61 22.55
CA GLU A 245 10.65 3.14 23.91
C GLU A 245 9.62 3.69 24.91
N ASN A 246 9.19 4.92 24.78
CA ASN A 246 8.13 5.50 25.59
C ASN A 246 6.82 4.67 25.49
N ILE A 247 6.47 4.21 24.29
CA ILE A 247 5.31 3.34 24.08
C ILE A 247 5.55 1.96 24.73
N ARG A 248 6.74 1.37 24.56
CA ARG A 248 7.13 0.11 25.21
C ARG A 248 6.98 0.15 26.73
N LEU A 249 7.29 1.29 27.33
CA LEU A 249 7.16 1.54 28.76
C LEU A 249 5.72 1.93 29.18
N GLY A 250 4.76 1.99 28.25
CA GLY A 250 3.38 2.36 28.54
C GLY A 250 3.16 3.86 28.80
N LYS A 251 4.11 4.71 28.39
CA LYS A 251 3.96 6.17 28.50
C LYS A 251 3.05 6.69 27.40
N ILE A 252 1.78 6.32 27.50
CA ILE A 252 0.69 6.70 26.60
C ILE A 252 -0.41 7.32 27.45
N SER A 253 -0.83 8.51 27.14
CA SER A 253 -1.95 9.16 27.83
C SER A 253 -3.30 8.61 27.36
N GLU A 254 -4.32 8.70 28.23
CA GLU A 254 -5.69 8.36 27.86
C GLU A 254 -6.17 9.19 26.65
N LEU A 255 -5.79 10.45 26.59
CA LEU A 255 -6.15 11.35 25.48
C LEU A 255 -5.58 10.85 24.14
N GLU A 256 -4.31 10.43 24.07
CA GLU A 256 -3.71 9.89 22.85
C GLU A 256 -4.45 8.64 22.36
N ILE A 257 -4.86 7.77 23.27
CA ILE A 257 -5.62 6.56 22.96
C ILE A 257 -7.03 6.91 22.43
N GLU A 258 -7.74 7.76 23.16
CA GLU A 258 -9.12 8.17 22.79
C GLU A 258 -9.17 8.88 21.43
N GLN A 259 -8.26 9.83 21.19
CA GLN A 259 -8.15 10.54 19.92
C GLN A 259 -7.81 9.55 18.78
N THR A 260 -6.87 8.65 18.99
CA THR A 260 -6.49 7.66 17.99
C THR A 260 -7.65 6.73 17.65
N LYS A 261 -8.33 6.17 18.65
CA LYS A 261 -9.50 5.31 18.45
C LYS A 261 -10.63 6.06 17.73
N ALA A 262 -10.86 7.32 18.08
CA ALA A 262 -11.87 8.16 17.42
C ALA A 262 -11.53 8.40 15.93
N MET A 263 -10.26 8.70 15.62
CA MET A 263 -9.80 8.90 14.24
C MET A 263 -9.92 7.62 13.42
N LEU A 264 -9.48 6.46 13.93
CA LEU A 264 -9.61 5.17 13.25
C LEU A 264 -11.07 4.83 12.95
N LYS A 265 -11.97 5.01 13.92
CA LYS A 265 -13.41 4.78 13.72
C LYS A 265 -13.99 5.71 12.66
N ASN A 266 -13.62 6.98 12.69
CA ASN A 266 -14.08 7.95 11.71
C ASN A 266 -13.59 7.59 10.30
N GLN A 267 -12.31 7.23 10.13
CA GLN A 267 -11.76 6.78 8.85
C GLN A 267 -12.49 5.54 8.33
N TYR A 268 -12.75 4.56 9.22
CA TYR A 268 -13.48 3.36 8.84
C TYR A 268 -14.92 3.66 8.38
N ILE A 269 -15.65 4.50 9.12
CA ILE A 269 -17.02 4.90 8.74
C ILE A 269 -17.02 5.64 7.39
N LEU A 270 -16.08 6.58 7.18
CA LEU A 270 -15.95 7.28 5.90
C LEU A 270 -15.61 6.34 4.74
N ALA A 271 -14.82 5.29 5.00
CA ALA A 271 -14.51 4.29 3.98
C ALA A 271 -15.74 3.49 3.55
N LEU A 272 -16.75 3.32 4.43
CA LEU A 272 -18.00 2.63 4.08
C LEU A 272 -18.84 3.40 3.03
N ASP A 273 -18.63 4.70 2.86
CA ASP A 273 -19.28 5.50 1.80
C ASP A 273 -18.55 5.39 0.44
N ASN A 274 -17.41 4.71 0.39
CA ASN A 274 -16.61 4.55 -0.81
C ASN A 274 -16.81 3.16 -1.45
N ALA A 275 -17.33 3.13 -2.67
CA ALA A 275 -17.61 1.88 -3.40
C ALA A 275 -16.34 1.02 -3.62
N GLY A 276 -15.18 1.65 -3.89
CA GLY A 276 -13.90 0.94 -4.04
C GLY A 276 -13.47 0.25 -2.74
N ALA A 277 -13.58 0.95 -1.60
CA ALA A 277 -13.26 0.36 -0.30
C ALA A 277 -14.18 -0.81 0.06
N TRP A 278 -15.46 -0.75 -0.34
CA TRP A 278 -16.38 -1.89 -0.21
C TRP A 278 -15.94 -3.09 -1.05
N LEU A 279 -15.60 -2.88 -2.31
CA LEU A 279 -15.14 -3.95 -3.20
C LEU A 279 -13.86 -4.60 -2.67
N GLU A 280 -12.89 -3.81 -2.22
CA GLU A 280 -11.67 -4.34 -1.60
C GLU A 280 -11.95 -5.11 -0.30
N LYS A 281 -12.84 -4.61 0.55
CA LYS A 281 -13.26 -5.31 1.77
C LYS A 281 -13.89 -6.67 1.45
N GLU A 282 -14.81 -6.73 0.48
CA GLU A 282 -15.46 -7.98 0.09
C GLU A 282 -14.48 -8.95 -0.58
N TYR A 283 -13.52 -8.43 -1.34
CA TYR A 283 -12.42 -9.24 -1.87
C TYR A 283 -11.59 -9.89 -0.75
N LEU A 284 -11.20 -9.11 0.26
CA LEU A 284 -10.49 -9.63 1.42
C LEU A 284 -11.33 -10.62 2.23
N ASN A 285 -12.64 -10.39 2.37
CA ASN A 285 -13.57 -11.31 3.03
C ASN A 285 -13.65 -12.67 2.29
N GLN A 286 -13.60 -12.66 0.97
CA GLN A 286 -13.57 -13.90 0.17
C GLN A 286 -12.23 -14.64 0.30
N LEU A 287 -11.12 -13.93 0.28
CA LEU A 287 -9.79 -14.52 0.46
C LEU A 287 -9.57 -15.05 1.88
N MET A 288 -10.13 -14.38 2.88
CA MET A 288 -9.92 -14.65 4.30
C MET A 288 -11.26 -14.58 5.09
N PRO A 289 -12.18 -15.54 4.90
CA PRO A 289 -13.50 -15.49 5.52
C PRO A 289 -13.47 -15.38 7.06
N GLN A 290 -12.39 -15.87 7.70
CA GLN A 290 -12.21 -15.80 9.15
C GLN A 290 -11.96 -14.38 9.67
N THR A 291 -11.66 -13.41 8.79
CA THR A 291 -11.43 -12.00 9.17
C THR A 291 -12.67 -11.12 8.95
N MET A 292 -13.74 -11.69 8.43
CA MET A 292 -14.97 -10.96 8.16
C MET A 292 -15.59 -10.42 9.45
N LEU A 293 -15.83 -9.11 9.48
CA LEU A 293 -16.43 -8.42 10.62
C LEU A 293 -17.52 -7.46 10.14
N THR A 294 -18.59 -7.34 10.91
CA THR A 294 -19.52 -6.21 10.76
C THR A 294 -18.87 -4.90 11.18
N ALA A 295 -19.50 -3.78 10.84
CA ALA A 295 -19.02 -2.47 11.27
C ALA A 295 -18.98 -2.33 12.79
N GLU A 296 -20.02 -2.83 13.47
CA GLU A 296 -20.12 -2.82 14.92
C GLU A 296 -19.01 -3.66 15.57
N GLU A 297 -18.72 -4.85 15.03
CA GLU A 297 -17.66 -5.72 15.53
C GLU A 297 -16.28 -5.07 15.32
N TRP A 298 -16.04 -4.47 14.15
CA TRP A 298 -14.79 -3.77 13.87
C TRP A 298 -14.57 -2.61 14.87
N ILE A 299 -15.60 -1.79 15.09
CA ILE A 299 -15.58 -0.68 16.08
C ILE A 299 -15.36 -1.22 17.49
N ALA A 300 -16.02 -2.33 17.85
CA ALA A 300 -15.84 -2.97 19.15
C ALA A 300 -14.39 -3.45 19.35
N ARG A 301 -13.75 -4.04 18.33
CA ARG A 301 -12.35 -4.46 18.37
C ARG A 301 -11.41 -3.29 18.60
N ILE A 302 -11.56 -2.15 17.88
CA ILE A 302 -10.77 -0.94 18.12
C ILE A 302 -10.97 -0.42 19.54
N ASN A 303 -12.21 -0.36 20.03
CA ASN A 303 -12.51 0.12 21.38
C ASN A 303 -11.89 -0.78 22.47
N ALA A 304 -11.83 -2.09 22.25
CA ALA A 304 -11.31 -3.06 23.20
C ALA A 304 -9.77 -3.05 23.34
N VAL A 305 -9.04 -2.44 22.39
CA VAL A 305 -7.57 -2.39 22.45
C VAL A 305 -7.10 -1.74 23.74
N THR A 306 -6.19 -2.41 24.45
CA THR A 306 -5.62 -2.02 25.74
C THR A 306 -4.20 -1.46 25.60
N ILE A 307 -3.74 -0.71 26.60
CA ILE A 307 -2.33 -0.24 26.67
C ILE A 307 -1.37 -1.42 26.64
N SER A 308 -1.68 -2.50 27.33
CA SER A 308 -0.82 -3.71 27.36
C SER A 308 -0.62 -4.31 25.97
N GLU A 309 -1.68 -4.39 25.15
CA GLU A 309 -1.57 -4.88 23.76
C GLU A 309 -0.74 -3.94 22.89
N ILE A 310 -0.90 -2.61 23.06
CA ILE A 310 -0.09 -1.60 22.34
C ILE A 310 1.39 -1.74 22.74
N GLN A 311 1.70 -2.00 24.00
CA GLN A 311 3.07 -2.26 24.47
C GLN A 311 3.64 -3.55 23.86
N GLU A 312 2.84 -4.62 23.76
CA GLU A 312 3.29 -5.88 23.14
C GLU A 312 3.57 -5.69 21.64
N VAL A 313 2.77 -4.91 20.93
CA VAL A 313 3.07 -4.50 19.56
C VAL A 313 4.39 -3.74 19.50
N ALA A 314 4.58 -2.73 20.34
CA ALA A 314 5.80 -1.93 20.35
C ALA A 314 7.06 -2.77 20.62
N LYS A 315 6.97 -3.82 21.46
CA LYS A 315 8.08 -4.75 21.74
C LYS A 315 8.46 -5.62 20.54
N ARG A 316 7.49 -5.95 19.67
CA ARG A 316 7.73 -6.76 18.47
C ARG A 316 8.42 -5.99 17.35
N LEU A 317 8.34 -4.66 17.37
CA LEU A 317 8.96 -3.86 16.33
C LEU A 317 10.48 -3.94 16.37
N GLU A 318 11.06 -4.43 15.29
CA GLU A 318 12.51 -4.53 15.09
C GLU A 318 12.96 -3.70 13.88
N LEU A 319 13.83 -2.71 14.12
CA LEU A 319 14.41 -1.91 13.05
C LEU A 319 15.29 -2.79 12.16
N GLN A 320 15.02 -2.82 10.88
CA GLN A 320 15.69 -3.68 9.89
C GLN A 320 16.39 -2.91 8.79
N ALA A 321 15.89 -1.73 8.44
CA ALA A 321 16.50 -0.93 7.38
C ALA A 321 16.41 0.57 7.66
N ILE A 322 17.42 1.30 7.20
CA ILE A 322 17.48 2.76 7.19
C ILE A 322 17.89 3.20 5.78
N PHE A 323 17.14 4.11 5.20
CA PHE A 323 17.54 4.83 4.00
C PHE A 323 17.66 6.32 4.30
N PHE A 324 18.80 6.91 3.96
CA PHE A 324 19.04 8.32 4.14
C PHE A 324 19.45 8.96 2.81
N LEU A 325 18.58 9.82 2.28
CA LEU A 325 18.91 10.70 1.17
C LEU A 325 19.39 12.02 1.75
N GLU A 326 20.71 12.22 1.78
CA GLU A 326 21.35 13.38 2.33
C GLU A 326 21.35 14.54 1.33
N GLY A 327 20.79 15.67 1.75
CA GLY A 327 20.86 16.90 0.95
C GLY A 327 22.21 17.57 1.10
N GLU A 328 22.84 17.86 -0.03
CA GLU A 328 24.03 18.71 -0.10
C GLU A 328 23.63 20.10 -0.64
N THR A 329 24.27 21.16 -0.15
CA THR A 329 24.11 22.49 -0.73
C THR A 329 25.12 22.66 -1.90
N GLU A 330 24.76 23.43 -2.92
CA GLU A 330 25.66 23.69 -4.09
C GLU A 330 27.07 24.21 -3.72
N ASN A 331 27.30 24.50 -2.44
CA ASN A 331 28.58 25.05 -1.93
C ASN A 331 29.32 24.12 -0.95
N ASP A 332 28.86 22.89 -0.75
CA ASP A 332 29.56 21.84 -0.01
C ASP A 332 30.35 20.89 -1.00
#